data_16e76376b64dcb4ad9a7173aec054080
#
_entry.id   16e76376b64dcb4ad9a7173aec054080
#
_cell.length_a   1.000
_cell.length_b   1.000
_cell.length_c   1.000
_cell.angle_alpha   90.00
_cell.angle_beta   90.00
_cell.angle_gamma   90.00
#
_symmetry.space_group_name_H-M   'P 1'
#
loop_
_entity.id
_entity.type
_entity.pdbx_description
1 polymer ?
#
loop_
_entity_poly.entity_id
_entity_poly.type
_entity_poly.pdbx_seq_one_letter_code
_entity_poly.pdbx_strand_id
1 'polypeptide(L)'
;MPNLPKTLEESIDQAAAATKAALADGYTRLQIELQFPELKMLPVAQQFVPAFEEWGSHLRVYFPDAGAAALARRDWGDQPYAIRGIRDMNAEIQPDDQLILFVEPSSVEVQEVEQLCQVAQDRPVVLLNPKLEDIVTIGIGLAGRQLRERFLNLFHSCYYLQPLEKAAIFRAYPNAWQVWIAKEDGDNTEYELVSETPQKPVGEQLDQILMAAAGEMPEQVQTPRKKGLLSSMQQFLKALSQ
;
A
#
# COMPACT_ATOMS: atom_id res chain seq x y z
N MET A 1 -14.07 11.37 -9.92
CA MET A 1 -13.50 10.02 -9.77
C MET A 1 -11.99 10.20 -9.75
N PRO A 2 -11.23 9.58 -8.86
CA PRO A 2 -9.78 9.64 -8.96
C PRO A 2 -9.35 8.96 -10.25
N ASN A 3 -8.51 9.64 -11.00
CA ASN A 3 -7.85 9.08 -12.16
C ASN A 3 -6.63 8.29 -11.71
N LEU A 4 -6.18 7.37 -12.54
CA LEU A 4 -4.89 6.71 -12.30
C LEU A 4 -3.80 7.79 -12.16
N PRO A 5 -3.00 7.80 -11.08
CA PRO A 5 -1.99 8.82 -10.86
C PRO A 5 -0.90 8.74 -11.93
N LYS A 6 -0.38 9.89 -12.32
CA LYS A 6 0.67 10.00 -13.35
C LYS A 6 2.07 10.11 -12.76
N THR A 7 2.17 10.45 -11.48
CA THR A 7 3.44 10.59 -10.76
C THR A 7 3.38 9.91 -9.40
N LEU A 8 4.54 9.64 -8.80
CA LEU A 8 4.62 9.12 -7.44
C LEU A 8 4.03 10.12 -6.43
N GLU A 9 4.26 11.41 -6.64
CA GLU A 9 3.70 12.48 -5.80
C GLU A 9 2.17 12.45 -5.83
N GLU A 10 1.55 12.39 -7.02
CA GLU A 10 0.10 12.23 -7.15
C GLU A 10 -0.41 10.96 -6.44
N SER A 11 0.35 9.84 -6.52
CA SER A 11 0.00 8.62 -5.80
C SER A 11 -0.01 8.82 -4.29
N ILE A 12 0.98 9.53 -3.75
CA ILE A 12 1.09 9.82 -2.32
C ILE A 12 -0.05 10.74 -1.88
N ASP A 13 -0.35 11.79 -2.65
CA ASP A 13 -1.44 12.72 -2.36
C ASP A 13 -2.80 12.01 -2.39
N GLN A 14 -3.04 11.17 -3.40
CA GLN A 14 -4.26 10.37 -3.47
C GLN A 14 -4.37 9.36 -2.33
N ALA A 15 -3.26 8.72 -1.95
CA ALA A 15 -3.22 7.80 -0.81
C ALA A 15 -3.56 8.53 0.50
N ALA A 16 -3.01 9.72 0.72
CA ALA A 16 -3.32 10.53 1.89
C ALA A 16 -4.81 10.94 1.91
N ALA A 17 -5.34 11.39 0.78
CA ALA A 17 -6.76 11.76 0.66
C ALA A 17 -7.69 10.56 0.91
N ALA A 18 -7.39 9.39 0.32
CA ALA A 18 -8.14 8.17 0.52
C ALA A 18 -8.10 7.69 1.98
N THR A 19 -6.94 7.81 2.65
CA THR A 19 -6.79 7.47 4.06
C THR A 19 -7.65 8.39 4.95
N LYS A 20 -7.58 9.70 4.72
CA LYS A 20 -8.41 10.67 5.47
C LYS A 20 -9.91 10.40 5.27
N ALA A 21 -10.35 10.12 4.05
CA ALA A 21 -11.73 9.79 3.76
C ALA A 21 -12.17 8.52 4.51
N ALA A 22 -11.36 7.47 4.51
CA ALA A 22 -11.66 6.24 5.23
C ALA A 22 -11.71 6.44 6.75
N LEU A 23 -10.79 7.24 7.31
CA LEU A 23 -10.80 7.62 8.74
C LEU A 23 -12.08 8.40 9.10
N ALA A 24 -12.49 9.34 8.25
CA ALA A 24 -13.72 10.12 8.47
C ALA A 24 -14.98 9.25 8.44
N ASP A 25 -14.99 8.17 7.66
CA ASP A 25 -16.07 7.18 7.60
C ASP A 25 -15.99 6.13 8.72
N GLY A 26 -15.04 6.28 9.67
CA GLY A 26 -14.92 5.47 10.88
C GLY A 26 -14.09 4.19 10.74
N TYR A 27 -13.38 4.00 9.66
CA TYR A 27 -12.43 2.87 9.56
C TYR A 27 -11.23 3.09 10.46
N THR A 28 -10.91 2.10 11.30
CA THR A 28 -9.81 2.17 12.27
C THR A 28 -8.61 1.29 11.92
N ARG A 29 -8.71 0.45 10.89
CA ARG A 29 -7.63 -0.42 10.41
C ARG A 29 -7.48 -0.22 8.90
N LEU A 30 -6.45 0.48 8.50
CA LEU A 30 -6.24 0.90 7.11
C LEU A 30 -4.87 0.45 6.61
N GLN A 31 -4.80 0.09 5.33
CA GLN A 31 -3.53 -0.14 4.65
C GLN A 31 -3.47 0.57 3.31
N ILE A 32 -2.28 1.05 3.00
CA ILE A 32 -1.89 1.66 1.73
C ILE A 32 -0.82 0.78 1.10
N GLU A 33 -1.00 0.43 -0.16
CA GLU A 33 -0.09 -0.47 -0.87
C GLU A 33 0.36 0.17 -2.19
N LEU A 34 1.63 0.52 -2.26
CA LEU A 34 2.33 0.99 -3.45
C LEU A 34 3.23 -0.14 -3.95
N GLN A 35 2.74 -0.95 -4.88
CA GLN A 35 3.39 -2.17 -5.36
C GLN A 35 4.39 -1.87 -6.49
N PHE A 36 5.34 -0.98 -6.21
CA PHE A 36 6.44 -0.67 -7.12
C PHE A 36 7.70 -1.42 -6.71
N PRO A 37 8.43 -2.02 -7.65
CA PRO A 37 9.74 -2.60 -7.36
C PRO A 37 10.70 -1.52 -6.87
N GLU A 38 11.51 -1.89 -5.89
CA GLU A 38 12.60 -1.05 -5.37
C GLU A 38 12.17 0.33 -4.82
N LEU A 39 10.86 0.52 -4.53
CA LEU A 39 10.35 1.75 -3.95
C LEU A 39 11.00 1.99 -2.57
N LYS A 40 11.64 3.13 -2.41
CA LYS A 40 12.22 3.54 -1.13
C LYS A 40 11.15 4.20 -0.28
N MET A 41 10.78 3.55 0.83
CA MET A 41 9.66 4.03 1.65
C MET A 41 9.98 5.23 2.53
N LEU A 42 11.24 5.51 2.87
CA LEU A 42 11.59 6.67 3.68
C LEU A 42 11.19 8.01 3.02
N PRO A 43 11.52 8.27 1.73
CA PRO A 43 11.04 9.45 1.01
C PRO A 43 9.52 9.49 0.83
N VAL A 44 8.88 8.34 0.57
CA VAL A 44 7.42 8.24 0.45
C VAL A 44 6.75 8.63 1.77
N ALA A 45 7.22 8.08 2.89
CA ALA A 45 6.69 8.41 4.20
C ALA A 45 6.94 9.88 4.56
N GLN A 46 8.07 10.46 4.16
CA GLN A 46 8.38 11.89 4.36
C GLN A 46 7.36 12.81 3.67
N GLN A 47 6.80 12.39 2.54
CA GLN A 47 5.76 13.15 1.84
C GLN A 47 4.35 12.81 2.34
N PHE A 48 4.11 11.56 2.75
CA PHE A 48 2.80 11.09 3.19
C PHE A 48 2.41 11.56 4.60
N VAL A 49 3.35 11.46 5.56
CA VAL A 49 3.07 11.72 6.99
C VAL A 49 2.61 13.16 7.26
N PRO A 50 3.15 14.21 6.61
CA PRO A 50 2.69 15.59 6.80
C PRO A 50 1.21 15.81 6.51
N ALA A 51 0.58 14.96 5.69
CA ALA A 51 -0.87 15.01 5.49
C ALA A 51 -1.66 14.81 6.79
N PHE A 52 -1.06 14.29 7.85
CA PHE A 52 -1.65 14.02 9.16
C PHE A 52 -1.08 14.91 10.27
N GLU A 53 -0.42 16.03 9.93
CA GLU A 53 0.19 16.94 10.89
C GLU A 53 -0.83 17.58 11.87
N GLU A 54 -2.11 17.62 11.51
CA GLU A 54 -3.21 18.06 12.36
C GLU A 54 -3.34 17.28 13.67
N TRP A 55 -2.84 16.02 13.69
CA TRP A 55 -2.81 15.18 14.90
C TRP A 55 -1.69 15.58 15.87
N GLY A 56 -0.69 16.36 15.42
CA GLY A 56 0.39 16.88 16.23
C GLY A 56 1.06 15.80 17.08
N SER A 57 1.18 16.05 18.40
CA SER A 57 1.79 15.11 19.34
C SER A 57 0.99 13.82 19.57
N HIS A 58 -0.25 13.75 19.05
CA HIS A 58 -1.12 12.57 19.12
C HIS A 58 -0.91 11.59 17.97
N LEU A 59 -0.06 11.93 17.00
CA LEU A 59 0.41 11.02 15.96
C LEU A 59 1.63 10.25 16.46
N ARG A 60 1.67 8.95 16.21
CA ARG A 60 2.85 8.11 16.46
C ARG A 60 3.24 7.37 15.18
N VAL A 61 4.50 7.51 14.77
CA VAL A 61 5.04 6.90 13.56
C VAL A 61 6.06 5.82 13.93
N TYR A 62 5.84 4.62 13.41
CA TYR A 62 6.73 3.49 13.59
C TYR A 62 7.45 3.11 12.31
N PHE A 63 8.73 2.83 12.43
CA PHE A 63 9.57 2.19 11.42
C PHE A 63 9.94 0.76 11.84
N PRO A 64 10.35 -0.12 10.92
CA PRO A 64 10.69 -1.51 11.25
C PRO A 64 11.72 -1.63 12.37
N ASP A 65 12.73 -0.78 12.34
CA ASP A 65 13.85 -0.82 13.28
C ASP A 65 14.30 0.58 13.74
N ALA A 66 15.16 0.59 14.76
CA ALA A 66 15.71 1.81 15.35
C ALA A 66 16.57 2.62 14.37
N GLY A 67 17.23 1.96 13.41
CA GLY A 67 18.07 2.60 12.40
C GLY A 67 17.22 3.40 11.40
N ALA A 68 16.17 2.80 10.88
CA ALA A 68 15.22 3.46 9.99
C ALA A 68 14.52 4.65 10.70
N ALA A 69 14.11 4.46 11.96
CA ALA A 69 13.56 5.54 12.78
C ALA A 69 14.57 6.67 13.03
N ALA A 70 15.85 6.35 13.24
CA ALA A 70 16.90 7.35 13.43
C ALA A 70 17.17 8.15 12.14
N LEU A 71 17.16 7.47 10.99
CA LEU A 71 17.27 8.12 9.68
C LEU A 71 16.10 9.08 9.46
N ALA A 72 14.87 8.64 9.73
CA ALA A 72 13.69 9.49 9.61
C ALA A 72 13.81 10.74 10.50
N ARG A 73 14.17 10.59 11.77
CA ARG A 73 14.39 11.74 12.67
C ARG A 73 15.47 12.70 12.18
N ARG A 74 16.56 12.17 11.63
CA ARG A 74 17.65 13.00 11.09
C ARG A 74 17.19 13.77 9.84
N ASP A 75 16.52 13.09 8.92
CA ASP A 75 16.23 13.64 7.60
C ASP A 75 14.98 14.54 7.60
N TRP A 76 14.03 14.26 8.49
CA TRP A 76 12.79 15.05 8.61
C TRP A 76 12.91 16.21 9.61
N GLY A 77 13.97 16.23 10.45
CA GLY A 77 14.14 17.21 11.50
C GLY A 77 13.16 17.06 12.66
N ASP A 78 13.01 18.12 13.44
CA ASP A 78 12.11 18.13 14.58
C ASP A 78 10.65 18.07 14.14
N GLN A 79 9.94 17.06 14.62
CA GLN A 79 8.53 16.83 14.33
C GLN A 79 7.70 16.93 15.61
N PRO A 80 6.44 17.37 15.53
CA PRO A 80 5.55 17.43 16.70
C PRO A 80 5.13 16.05 17.21
N TYR A 81 5.34 15.00 16.42
CA TYR A 81 4.95 13.61 16.70
C TYR A 81 6.16 12.72 17.00
N ALA A 82 5.90 11.59 17.66
CA ALA A 82 6.94 10.63 17.99
C ALA A 82 7.27 9.70 16.81
N ILE A 83 8.58 9.56 16.51
CA ILE A 83 9.11 8.58 15.54
C ILE A 83 9.90 7.52 16.30
N ARG A 84 9.55 6.25 16.16
CA ARG A 84 10.13 5.10 16.89
C ARG A 84 10.36 3.91 15.97
N GLY A 85 11.32 3.05 16.34
CA GLY A 85 11.38 1.68 15.82
C GLY A 85 10.34 0.81 16.53
N ILE A 86 9.80 -0.18 15.84
CA ILE A 86 8.77 -1.10 16.40
C ILE A 86 9.27 -1.81 17.67
N ARG A 87 10.58 -2.12 17.73
CA ARG A 87 11.24 -2.79 18.86
C ARG A 87 12.04 -1.87 19.77
N ASP A 88 11.86 -0.56 19.69
CA ASP A 88 12.54 0.37 20.59
C ASP A 88 12.04 0.17 22.04
N MET A 89 12.92 0.42 23.03
CA MET A 89 12.55 0.33 24.45
C MET A 89 11.37 1.23 24.83
N ASN A 90 11.15 2.32 24.10
CA ASN A 90 10.07 3.28 24.30
C ASN A 90 9.06 3.24 23.13
N ALA A 91 8.85 2.05 22.56
CA ALA A 91 7.92 1.85 21.46
C ALA A 91 6.44 1.78 21.90
N GLU A 92 6.17 1.82 23.19
CA GLU A 92 4.80 1.71 23.73
C GLU A 92 3.91 2.83 23.20
N ILE A 93 2.70 2.46 22.77
CA ILE A 93 1.64 3.42 22.42
C ILE A 93 1.19 4.13 23.70
N GLN A 94 1.26 5.45 23.71
CA GLN A 94 0.87 6.26 24.86
C GLN A 94 -0.64 6.45 24.91
N PRO A 95 -1.21 6.74 26.09
CA PRO A 95 -2.66 6.97 26.23
C PRO A 95 -3.19 8.09 25.32
N ASP A 96 -2.37 9.11 25.07
CA ASP A 96 -2.75 10.29 24.30
C ASP A 96 -2.55 10.12 22.77
N ASP A 97 -1.93 9.01 22.33
CA ASP A 97 -1.81 8.72 20.90
C ASP A 97 -3.20 8.44 20.31
N GLN A 98 -3.55 9.13 19.25
CA GLN A 98 -4.86 9.03 18.59
C GLN A 98 -4.77 8.46 17.19
N LEU A 99 -3.62 8.56 16.53
CA LEU A 99 -3.34 7.96 15.23
C LEU A 99 -1.98 7.25 15.27
N ILE A 100 -1.97 5.99 14.87
CA ILE A 100 -0.76 5.17 14.82
C ILE A 100 -0.46 4.82 13.37
N LEU A 101 0.74 5.13 12.89
CA LEU A 101 1.18 4.89 11.53
C LEU A 101 2.42 4.00 11.52
N PHE A 102 2.37 2.89 10.80
CA PHE A 102 3.51 2.01 10.57
C PHE A 102 4.01 2.19 9.15
N VAL A 103 5.29 2.45 8.98
CA VAL A 103 5.96 2.59 7.68
C VAL A 103 6.65 1.28 7.34
N GLU A 104 6.21 0.62 6.28
CA GLU A 104 6.80 -0.60 5.73
C GLU A 104 7.07 -1.71 6.78
N PRO A 105 6.13 -2.02 7.69
CA PRO A 105 6.33 -3.12 8.63
C PRO A 105 6.43 -4.43 7.85
N SER A 106 7.38 -5.29 8.26
CA SER A 106 7.65 -6.56 7.58
C SER A 106 7.15 -7.78 8.35
N SER A 107 7.25 -8.94 7.74
CA SER A 107 6.93 -10.22 8.38
C SER A 107 7.80 -10.52 9.61
N VAL A 108 8.97 -9.88 9.72
CA VAL A 108 9.87 -10.00 10.88
C VAL A 108 9.26 -9.35 12.12
N GLU A 109 8.53 -8.24 11.95
CA GLU A 109 7.91 -7.48 13.06
C GLU A 109 6.41 -7.79 13.22
N VAL A 110 5.85 -8.77 12.50
CA VAL A 110 4.39 -8.99 12.46
C VAL A 110 3.77 -9.22 13.84
N GLN A 111 4.48 -9.89 14.76
CA GLN A 111 3.98 -10.16 16.11
C GLN A 111 3.92 -8.88 16.96
N GLU A 112 4.94 -8.05 16.88
CA GLU A 112 5.00 -6.78 17.58
C GLU A 112 3.96 -5.80 17.02
N VAL A 113 3.77 -5.76 15.71
CA VAL A 113 2.72 -4.95 15.07
C VAL A 113 1.34 -5.41 15.54
N GLU A 114 1.07 -6.74 15.60
CA GLU A 114 -0.18 -7.28 16.12
C GLU A 114 -0.40 -6.87 17.59
N GLN A 115 0.62 -6.96 18.44
CA GLN A 115 0.54 -6.55 19.85
C GLN A 115 0.27 -5.04 19.99
N LEU A 116 0.97 -4.21 19.23
CA LEU A 116 0.74 -2.76 19.23
C LEU A 116 -0.67 -2.42 18.74
N CYS A 117 -1.19 -3.14 17.73
CA CYS A 117 -2.58 -2.96 17.28
C CYS A 117 -3.62 -3.37 18.35
N GLN A 118 -3.32 -4.39 19.18
CA GLN A 118 -4.17 -4.76 20.32
C GLN A 118 -4.17 -3.66 21.38
N VAL A 119 -3.02 -3.05 21.69
CA VAL A 119 -2.91 -1.92 22.61
C VAL A 119 -3.60 -0.67 22.04
N ALA A 120 -3.56 -0.47 20.73
CA ALA A 120 -4.27 0.62 20.07
C ALA A 120 -5.79 0.56 20.26
N GLN A 121 -6.37 -0.63 20.45
CA GLN A 121 -7.82 -0.84 20.57
C GLN A 121 -8.60 -0.23 19.40
N ASP A 122 -9.50 0.72 19.68
CA ASP A 122 -10.32 1.39 18.66
C ASP A 122 -9.63 2.57 17.98
N ARG A 123 -8.41 2.93 18.42
CA ARG A 123 -7.64 4.01 17.81
C ARG A 123 -7.20 3.63 16.41
N PRO A 124 -7.27 4.55 15.46
CA PRO A 124 -6.85 4.30 14.08
C PRO A 124 -5.40 3.84 13.96
N VAL A 125 -5.21 2.78 13.17
CA VAL A 125 -3.91 2.26 12.77
C VAL A 125 -3.83 2.23 11.25
N VAL A 126 -2.81 2.85 10.69
CA VAL A 126 -2.53 2.94 9.26
C VAL A 126 -1.23 2.22 8.95
N LEU A 127 -1.27 1.27 8.05
CA LEU A 127 -0.09 0.58 7.52
C LEU A 127 0.26 1.18 6.16
N LEU A 128 1.41 1.83 6.06
CA LEU A 128 1.96 2.33 4.82
C LEU A 128 2.89 1.30 4.22
N ASN A 129 2.48 0.72 3.11
CA ASN A 129 3.18 -0.30 2.33
C ASN A 129 3.63 -1.52 3.14
N PRO A 130 2.71 -2.18 3.89
CA PRO A 130 3.05 -3.31 4.73
C PRO A 130 3.57 -4.50 3.90
N LYS A 131 4.53 -5.23 4.44
CA LYS A 131 5.06 -6.51 3.95
C LYS A 131 4.94 -7.60 5.02
N LEU A 132 3.79 -7.62 5.71
CA LEU A 132 3.55 -8.50 6.86
C LEU A 132 3.36 -9.97 6.46
N GLU A 133 3.04 -10.24 5.19
CA GLU A 133 2.98 -11.59 4.65
C GLU A 133 4.26 -11.92 3.90
N ASP A 134 4.99 -12.90 4.40
CA ASP A 134 6.04 -13.57 3.64
C ASP A 134 5.78 -15.07 3.66
N ILE A 135 5.61 -15.65 2.47
CA ILE A 135 5.38 -17.09 2.30
C ILE A 135 6.53 -17.91 2.91
N VAL A 136 7.74 -17.37 2.90
CA VAL A 136 8.93 -18.03 3.44
C VAL A 136 8.93 -18.04 4.97
N THR A 137 8.50 -16.92 5.60
CA THR A 137 8.56 -16.74 7.05
C THR A 137 7.29 -17.22 7.75
N ILE A 138 6.12 -16.98 7.16
CA ILE A 138 4.82 -17.32 7.75
C ILE A 138 4.33 -18.69 7.23
N GLY A 139 4.81 -19.12 6.06
CA GLY A 139 4.45 -20.38 5.42
C GLY A 139 3.03 -20.42 4.85
N ILE A 140 2.75 -21.47 4.04
CA ILE A 140 1.42 -21.76 3.48
C ILE A 140 0.53 -22.50 4.49
N GLY A 141 1.08 -22.81 5.68
CA GLY A 141 0.46 -23.68 6.67
C GLY A 141 -0.64 -23.03 7.52
N LEU A 142 -1.07 -23.77 8.54
CA LEU A 142 -2.15 -23.38 9.46
C LEU A 142 -1.86 -22.04 10.16
N ALA A 143 -0.61 -21.82 10.58
CA ALA A 143 -0.21 -20.60 11.27
C ALA A 143 -0.40 -19.34 10.40
N GLY A 144 -0.06 -19.41 9.10
CA GLY A 144 -0.29 -18.30 8.16
C GLY A 144 -1.76 -17.99 7.95
N ARG A 145 -2.63 -19.02 7.84
CA ARG A 145 -4.08 -18.82 7.76
C ARG A 145 -4.62 -18.16 9.02
N GLN A 146 -4.24 -18.64 10.19
CA GLN A 146 -4.67 -18.08 11.46
C GLN A 146 -4.24 -16.62 11.62
N LEU A 147 -3.02 -16.26 11.19
CA LEU A 147 -2.56 -14.86 11.21
C LEU A 147 -3.41 -13.98 10.29
N ARG A 148 -3.70 -14.45 9.06
CA ARG A 148 -4.57 -13.70 8.15
C ARG A 148 -5.96 -13.49 8.74
N GLU A 149 -6.59 -14.56 9.21
CA GLU A 149 -7.96 -14.52 9.74
C GLU A 149 -8.11 -13.64 10.98
N ARG A 150 -7.15 -13.71 11.92
CA ARG A 150 -7.25 -12.97 13.19
C ARG A 150 -6.72 -11.54 13.12
N PHE A 151 -5.81 -11.23 12.17
CA PHE A 151 -5.10 -9.96 12.18
C PHE A 151 -5.07 -9.27 10.81
N LEU A 152 -4.49 -9.89 9.77
CA LEU A 152 -4.24 -9.17 8.52
C LEU A 152 -5.53 -8.78 7.80
N ASN A 153 -6.56 -9.61 7.85
CA ASN A 153 -7.88 -9.33 7.25
C ASN A 153 -8.66 -8.20 7.96
N LEU A 154 -8.19 -7.71 9.11
CA LEU A 154 -8.77 -6.56 9.76
C LEU A 154 -8.50 -5.26 9.00
N PHE A 155 -7.44 -5.22 8.20
CA PHE A 155 -7.03 -4.01 7.51
C PHE A 155 -7.77 -3.81 6.19
N HIS A 156 -8.44 -2.67 6.10
CA HIS A 156 -9.10 -2.22 4.89
C HIS A 156 -8.07 -1.58 3.95
N SER A 157 -7.93 -2.10 2.73
CA SER A 157 -7.08 -1.49 1.71
C SER A 157 -7.74 -0.21 1.22
N CYS A 158 -7.36 0.94 1.76
CA CYS A 158 -7.91 2.24 1.38
C CYS A 158 -7.23 2.83 0.14
N TYR A 159 -5.99 2.45 -0.13
CA TYR A 159 -5.29 2.81 -1.35
C TYR A 159 -4.42 1.64 -1.83
N TYR A 160 -4.47 1.38 -3.11
CA TYR A 160 -3.70 0.33 -3.77
C TYR A 160 -3.32 0.75 -5.18
N LEU A 161 -2.05 0.62 -5.52
CA LEU A 161 -1.56 0.86 -6.87
C LEU A 161 -0.50 -0.18 -7.24
N GLN A 162 -0.81 -0.99 -8.23
CA GLN A 162 0.08 -2.01 -8.78
C GLN A 162 0.17 -1.87 -10.29
N PRO A 163 1.31 -1.44 -10.82
CA PRO A 163 1.56 -1.53 -12.25
C PRO A 163 1.76 -2.99 -12.67
N LEU A 164 1.20 -3.33 -13.81
CA LEU A 164 1.35 -4.59 -14.50
C LEU A 164 1.91 -4.34 -15.90
N GLU A 165 2.19 -5.42 -16.65
CA GLU A 165 2.54 -5.26 -18.06
C GLU A 165 1.33 -4.72 -18.84
N LYS A 166 1.45 -3.49 -19.37
CA LYS A 166 0.39 -2.76 -20.11
C LYS A 166 -0.93 -2.58 -19.34
N ALA A 167 -0.93 -2.69 -18.02
CA ALA A 167 -2.11 -2.51 -17.18
C ALA A 167 -1.76 -1.99 -15.79
N ALA A 168 -2.78 -1.65 -15.00
CA ALA A 168 -2.63 -1.34 -13.59
C ALA A 168 -3.86 -1.80 -12.80
N ILE A 169 -3.63 -2.29 -11.57
CA ILE A 169 -4.67 -2.47 -10.58
C ILE A 169 -4.63 -1.25 -9.66
N PHE A 170 -5.77 -0.62 -9.50
CA PHE A 170 -5.87 0.62 -8.73
C PHE A 170 -7.08 0.61 -7.80
N ARG A 171 -6.92 1.21 -6.63
CA ARG A 171 -7.98 1.56 -5.71
C ARG A 171 -7.63 2.83 -4.97
N ALA A 172 -8.57 3.74 -4.87
CA ALA A 172 -8.54 4.88 -3.95
C ALA A 172 -9.92 5.01 -3.31
N TYR A 173 -9.99 4.78 -1.98
CA TYR A 173 -11.24 4.89 -1.22
C TYR A 173 -11.91 6.27 -1.45
N PRO A 174 -13.25 6.35 -1.61
CA PRO A 174 -14.24 5.27 -1.43
C PRO A 174 -14.52 4.42 -2.69
N ASN A 175 -13.77 4.58 -3.78
CA ASN A 175 -14.07 3.90 -5.03
C ASN A 175 -13.82 2.39 -4.94
N ALA A 176 -14.43 1.66 -5.88
CA ALA A 176 -14.20 0.23 -6.08
C ALA A 176 -12.76 -0.05 -6.57
N TRP A 177 -12.39 -1.32 -6.65
CA TRP A 177 -11.18 -1.77 -7.30
C TRP A 177 -11.30 -1.59 -8.81
N GLN A 178 -10.26 -1.07 -9.43
CA GLN A 178 -10.22 -0.71 -10.85
C GLN A 178 -9.09 -1.45 -11.55
N VAL A 179 -9.35 -1.86 -12.79
CA VAL A 179 -8.34 -2.35 -13.72
C VAL A 179 -8.26 -1.37 -14.88
N TRP A 180 -7.06 -0.92 -15.14
CA TRP A 180 -6.72 0.02 -16.20
C TRP A 180 -5.81 -0.64 -17.22
N ILE A 181 -5.98 -0.37 -18.51
CA ILE A 181 -5.07 -0.84 -19.56
C ILE A 181 -4.43 0.34 -20.27
N ALA A 182 -3.15 0.15 -20.59
CA ALA A 182 -2.40 1.07 -21.42
C ALA A 182 -2.86 0.97 -22.87
N LYS A 183 -3.29 2.09 -23.45
CA LYS A 183 -3.47 2.27 -24.88
C LYS A 183 -2.27 3.01 -25.44
N GLU A 184 -1.62 2.41 -26.40
CA GLU A 184 -0.53 3.06 -27.14
C GLU A 184 -1.14 3.96 -28.22
N ASP A 185 -1.01 5.27 -28.06
CA ASP A 185 -1.34 6.24 -29.10
C ASP A 185 -0.07 7.03 -29.48
N GLY A 186 0.66 6.50 -30.45
CA GLY A 186 1.95 7.05 -30.85
C GLY A 186 2.99 6.96 -29.73
N ASP A 187 3.59 8.10 -29.37
CA ASP A 187 4.59 8.20 -28.29
C ASP A 187 3.98 8.36 -26.89
N ASN A 188 2.65 8.49 -26.78
CA ASN A 188 1.94 8.66 -25.51
C ASN A 188 1.30 7.35 -25.06
N THR A 189 1.44 7.02 -23.77
CA THR A 189 0.71 5.94 -23.13
C THR A 189 -0.45 6.54 -22.35
N GLU A 190 -1.67 6.30 -22.82
CA GLU A 190 -2.88 6.63 -22.08
C GLU A 190 -3.46 5.40 -21.42
N TYR A 191 -4.03 5.55 -20.23
CA TYR A 191 -4.67 4.46 -19.51
C TYR A 191 -6.19 4.60 -19.58
N GLU A 192 -6.86 3.52 -19.94
CA GLU A 192 -8.33 3.43 -19.96
C GLU A 192 -8.81 2.49 -18.86
N LEU A 193 -9.85 2.93 -18.14
CA LEU A 193 -10.54 2.10 -17.16
C LEU A 193 -11.38 1.03 -17.88
N VAL A 194 -11.07 -0.25 -17.65
CA VAL A 194 -11.75 -1.37 -18.30
C VAL A 194 -12.64 -2.19 -17.38
N SER A 195 -12.42 -2.11 -16.08
CA SER A 195 -13.24 -2.84 -15.11
C SER A 195 -13.26 -2.17 -13.75
N GLU A 196 -14.42 -2.23 -13.08
CA GLU A 196 -14.58 -1.92 -11.67
C GLU A 196 -15.18 -3.13 -10.94
N THR A 197 -14.59 -3.51 -9.81
CA THR A 197 -15.00 -4.67 -9.02
C THR A 197 -15.08 -4.33 -7.52
N PRO A 198 -16.01 -4.93 -6.76
CA PRO A 198 -16.11 -4.67 -5.32
C PRO A 198 -14.93 -5.24 -4.52
N GLN A 199 -14.25 -6.25 -5.07
CA GLN A 199 -13.10 -6.90 -4.46
C GLN A 199 -11.89 -6.83 -5.40
N LYS A 200 -10.68 -6.94 -4.84
CA LYS A 200 -9.45 -6.97 -5.62
C LYS A 200 -9.47 -8.11 -6.64
N PRO A 201 -9.38 -7.82 -7.94
CA PRO A 201 -9.30 -8.86 -8.95
C PRO A 201 -7.95 -9.56 -8.88
N VAL A 202 -7.94 -10.88 -8.77
CA VAL A 202 -6.74 -11.72 -8.69
C VAL A 202 -6.88 -13.00 -9.52
N GLY A 203 -5.75 -13.60 -9.93
CA GLY A 203 -5.73 -14.87 -10.66
C GLY A 203 -6.61 -14.85 -11.89
N GLU A 204 -7.43 -15.91 -12.08
CA GLU A 204 -8.28 -16.08 -13.25
C GLU A 204 -9.23 -14.90 -13.53
N GLN A 205 -9.74 -14.24 -12.49
CA GLN A 205 -10.60 -13.07 -12.65
C GLN A 205 -9.86 -11.90 -13.31
N LEU A 206 -8.64 -11.64 -12.87
CA LEU A 206 -7.79 -10.61 -13.47
C LEU A 206 -7.42 -10.95 -14.90
N ASP A 207 -7.03 -12.21 -15.16
CA ASP A 207 -6.68 -12.69 -16.48
C ASP A 207 -7.86 -12.55 -17.46
N GLN A 208 -9.07 -12.90 -17.04
CA GLN A 208 -10.29 -12.71 -17.85
C GLN A 208 -10.57 -11.25 -18.18
N ILE A 209 -10.39 -10.33 -17.22
CA ILE A 209 -10.56 -8.89 -17.46
C ILE A 209 -9.55 -8.40 -18.50
N LEU A 210 -8.28 -8.78 -18.36
CA LEU A 210 -7.21 -8.36 -19.26
C LEU A 210 -7.40 -8.94 -20.68
N MET A 211 -7.77 -10.21 -20.81
CA MET A 211 -8.07 -10.85 -22.11
C MET A 211 -9.26 -10.19 -22.81
N ALA A 212 -10.35 -9.96 -22.07
CA ALA A 212 -11.54 -9.31 -22.62
C ALA A 212 -11.22 -7.91 -23.14
N ALA A 213 -10.37 -7.17 -22.41
CA ALA A 213 -9.97 -5.82 -22.78
C ALA A 213 -8.97 -5.79 -23.94
N ALA A 214 -8.14 -6.83 -24.11
CA ALA A 214 -7.25 -6.98 -25.28
C ALA A 214 -7.99 -7.38 -26.57
N GLY A 215 -9.29 -7.71 -26.49
CA GLY A 215 -10.07 -8.19 -27.63
C GLY A 215 -9.75 -9.64 -28.01
N GLU A 216 -9.07 -10.38 -27.16
CA GLU A 216 -8.75 -11.79 -27.34
C GLU A 216 -9.88 -12.64 -26.75
N MET A 217 -10.67 -13.32 -27.60
CA MET A 217 -11.59 -14.36 -27.15
C MET A 217 -10.75 -15.56 -26.63
N PRO A 218 -11.17 -16.24 -25.57
CA PRO A 218 -10.39 -17.33 -24.98
C PRO A 218 -10.30 -18.52 -25.91
N GLU A 219 -9.25 -18.66 -26.71
CA GLU A 219 -8.78 -19.93 -27.24
C GLU A 219 -7.87 -20.60 -26.20
N GLN A 220 -8.20 -21.85 -25.91
CA GLN A 220 -7.58 -22.82 -25.01
C GLN A 220 -6.15 -22.52 -24.54
N VAL A 221 -6.03 -22.50 -23.25
CA VAL A 221 -4.83 -22.54 -22.39
C VAL A 221 -3.53 -23.01 -23.08
N GLN A 222 -2.63 -22.09 -23.36
CA GLN A 222 -1.21 -22.37 -23.48
C GLN A 222 -0.45 -21.54 -22.43
N THR A 223 0.35 -22.25 -21.64
CA THR A 223 1.15 -21.70 -20.53
C THR A 223 1.97 -20.49 -20.93
N PRO A 224 1.91 -19.34 -20.20
CA PRO A 224 2.66 -18.15 -20.57
C PRO A 224 4.15 -18.31 -20.26
N ARG A 225 4.96 -18.08 -21.27
CA ARG A 225 6.42 -17.91 -21.16
C ARG A 225 6.74 -16.61 -20.42
N LYS A 226 7.43 -16.73 -19.29
CA LYS A 226 8.03 -15.59 -18.55
C LYS A 226 9.09 -14.86 -19.42
N LYS A 227 8.70 -13.80 -20.11
CA LYS A 227 9.64 -12.80 -20.66
C LYS A 227 8.92 -11.46 -20.79
N GLY A 228 9.35 -10.45 -20.02
CA GLY A 228 8.98 -9.05 -20.27
C GLY A 228 8.59 -8.18 -19.08
N LEU A 229 8.49 -8.70 -17.85
CA LEU A 229 8.06 -7.91 -16.69
C LEU A 229 8.92 -6.68 -16.35
N LEU A 230 10.20 -6.68 -16.76
CA LEU A 230 11.14 -5.62 -16.38
C LEU A 230 11.04 -4.36 -17.25
N SER A 231 10.62 -4.47 -18.51
CA SER A 231 10.66 -3.32 -19.43
C SER A 231 9.44 -2.40 -19.30
N SER A 232 8.25 -2.96 -19.10
CA SER A 232 7.01 -2.17 -18.93
C SER A 232 6.93 -1.51 -17.56
N MET A 233 7.50 -2.16 -16.53
CA MET A 233 7.65 -1.56 -15.21
C MET A 233 8.60 -0.37 -15.20
N GLN A 234 9.69 -0.43 -15.97
CA GLN A 234 10.60 0.71 -16.14
C GLN A 234 9.94 1.88 -16.87
N GLN A 235 9.07 1.63 -17.83
CA GLN A 235 8.30 2.68 -18.50
C GLN A 235 7.28 3.35 -17.58
N PHE A 236 6.56 2.55 -16.79
CA PHE A 236 5.60 3.09 -15.81
C PHE A 236 6.30 3.90 -14.72
N LEU A 237 7.40 3.38 -14.16
CA LEU A 237 8.22 4.11 -13.18
C LEU A 237 8.85 5.38 -13.76
N LYS A 238 9.22 5.37 -15.05
CA LYS A 238 9.74 6.56 -15.72
C LYS A 238 8.65 7.62 -15.95
N ALA A 239 7.41 7.19 -16.21
CA ALA A 239 6.25 8.08 -16.27
C ALA A 239 5.88 8.66 -14.89
N LEU A 240 6.12 7.89 -13.79
CA LEU A 240 5.89 8.34 -12.41
C LEU A 240 7.08 9.10 -11.79
N SER A 241 8.24 9.19 -12.46
CA SER A 241 9.46 9.83 -11.94
C SER A 241 9.86 11.10 -12.73
N GLN A 242 9.03 11.58 -13.66
CA GLN A 242 9.11 12.87 -14.30
C GLN A 242 8.09 13.82 -13.73
#